data_e313253d9f9fa183b8164bea3721fdeb
#
_entry.id   e313253d9f9fa183b8164bea3721fdeb
#
_cell.length_a   1.000
_cell.length_b   1.000
_cell.length_c   1.000
_cell.angle_alpha   90.00
_cell.angle_beta   90.00
_cell.angle_gamma   90.00
#
_symmetry.space_group_name_H-M   'P 1'
#
loop_
_entity.id
_entity.type
_entity.pdbx_description
1 polymer ?
#
loop_
_entity_poly.entity_id
_entity_poly.type
_entity_poly.pdbx_seq_one_letter_code
_entity_poly.pdbx_strand_id
1 'polypeptide(L)'
;MNEYDSARMQDLLGDSHGFETTQNEDEADLILLNTCSIREKAQEKVFHQLGRWKKLKEKNPNLKIGVGGCVASQEGENIIKRAPQVDLVFGPQTIHRVPDLYKNITEAKPASVDITFPKTEKFDYLPQQNIDGPTAFVSIMEGCNKYCSFCVVPHTRGHEISRPIDDILKEIKGLSLQGVKEINLLGQNVNSYRDSKLKTKGLGLTNLIRASAQIEGIQRIQFTTSHPFEFGQDLIDIYLEVPELISYVHLPVQSGSNSILEKMRRRHTREEYLEIIEKLKTVREGISISSDFIVGFPGETEDDFLDTLDLVDQVGYDESFSFIYSPRPNTTAKDLEDDVPLEEKKNRLSVLQHKLENSALNISRKMVGETRKCLVTGVSKKNPGEFQARTENNKVVIFSCSDQSMIGKIVDIEIVEAKNKSLRGVAA
;
A
#
# COMPACT_ATOMS: atom_id res chain seq x y z
N MET A 1 1.28 -2.34 -2.60
CA MET A 1 2.51 -2.87 -3.25
C MET A 1 2.76 -4.35 -2.94
N ASN A 2 2.91 -4.81 -1.68
CA ASN A 2 3.21 -6.24 -1.43
C ASN A 2 2.12 -7.19 -1.96
N GLU A 3 0.87 -6.82 -1.84
CA GLU A 3 -0.26 -7.59 -2.38
C GLU A 3 -0.19 -7.65 -3.91
N TYR A 4 0.07 -6.51 -4.55
CA TYR A 4 0.36 -6.44 -5.98
C TYR A 4 1.56 -7.31 -6.36
N ASP A 5 2.71 -7.15 -5.68
CA ASP A 5 3.92 -7.95 -5.99
C ASP A 5 3.64 -9.46 -5.84
N SER A 6 2.85 -9.88 -4.84
CA SER A 6 2.48 -11.29 -4.64
C SER A 6 1.59 -11.82 -5.77
N ALA A 7 0.58 -11.06 -6.18
CA ALA A 7 -0.29 -11.43 -7.30
C ALA A 7 0.53 -11.55 -8.61
N ARG A 8 1.44 -10.59 -8.86
CA ARG A 8 2.32 -10.63 -10.04
C ARG A 8 3.26 -11.84 -10.06
N MET A 9 3.75 -12.28 -8.89
CA MET A 9 4.52 -13.53 -8.80
C MET A 9 3.67 -14.76 -9.10
N GLN A 10 2.41 -14.79 -8.66
CA GLN A 10 1.47 -15.86 -8.98
C GLN A 10 1.20 -15.93 -10.50
N ASP A 11 0.87 -14.78 -11.12
CA ASP A 11 0.67 -14.70 -12.58
C ASP A 11 1.91 -15.20 -13.34
N LEU A 12 3.10 -14.74 -12.93
CA LEU A 12 4.35 -15.09 -13.58
C LEU A 12 4.65 -16.61 -13.50
N LEU A 13 4.44 -17.21 -12.35
CA LEU A 13 4.71 -18.64 -12.15
C LEU A 13 3.62 -19.52 -12.77
N GLY A 14 2.36 -19.09 -12.71
CA GLY A 14 1.23 -19.82 -13.29
C GLY A 14 1.28 -19.88 -14.82
N ASP A 15 1.18 -18.70 -15.45
CA ASP A 15 1.03 -18.60 -16.90
C ASP A 15 2.27 -19.06 -17.69
N SER A 16 3.45 -18.75 -17.15
CA SER A 16 4.71 -18.96 -17.89
C SER A 16 5.44 -20.25 -17.53
N HIS A 17 5.13 -20.86 -16.37
CA HIS A 17 5.93 -21.96 -15.81
C HIS A 17 5.09 -23.12 -15.27
N GLY A 18 3.75 -23.06 -15.42
CA GLY A 18 2.84 -24.17 -15.08
C GLY A 18 2.71 -24.50 -13.59
N PHE A 19 2.99 -23.51 -12.71
CA PHE A 19 2.74 -23.70 -11.28
C PHE A 19 1.24 -23.52 -10.97
N GLU A 20 0.72 -24.37 -10.10
CA GLU A 20 -0.61 -24.23 -9.52
C GLU A 20 -0.52 -23.75 -8.07
N THR A 21 -1.48 -22.89 -7.66
CA THR A 21 -1.54 -22.38 -6.28
C THR A 21 -2.18 -23.41 -5.36
N THR A 22 -1.55 -23.70 -4.22
CA THR A 22 -2.14 -24.52 -3.16
C THR A 22 -2.31 -23.71 -1.87
N GLN A 23 -3.32 -24.05 -1.07
CA GLN A 23 -3.52 -23.53 0.28
C GLN A 23 -2.86 -24.41 1.35
N ASN A 24 -2.32 -25.56 0.96
CA ASN A 24 -1.70 -26.52 1.86
C ASN A 24 -0.16 -26.45 1.76
N GLU A 25 0.48 -25.92 2.80
CA GLU A 25 1.95 -25.79 2.85
C GLU A 25 2.67 -27.16 2.76
N ASP A 26 2.06 -28.25 3.21
CA ASP A 26 2.67 -29.61 3.17
C ASP A 26 2.72 -30.20 1.75
N GLU A 27 1.91 -29.69 0.81
CA GLU A 27 1.85 -30.16 -0.59
C GLU A 27 2.65 -29.26 -1.55
N ALA A 28 3.23 -28.17 -1.03
CA ALA A 28 3.93 -27.20 -1.85
C ALA A 28 5.31 -27.70 -2.31
N ASP A 29 5.64 -27.48 -3.58
CA ASP A 29 7.00 -27.62 -4.13
C ASP A 29 7.81 -26.34 -3.98
N LEU A 30 7.11 -25.19 -3.95
CA LEU A 30 7.70 -23.85 -3.78
C LEU A 30 6.87 -23.03 -2.81
N ILE A 31 7.51 -22.47 -1.78
CA ILE A 31 6.90 -21.49 -0.88
C ILE A 31 7.63 -20.16 -1.04
N LEU A 32 6.90 -19.09 -1.34
CA LEU A 32 7.44 -17.73 -1.45
C LEU A 32 6.87 -16.84 -0.35
N LEU A 33 7.75 -16.24 0.46
CA LEU A 33 7.40 -15.27 1.48
C LEU A 33 7.70 -13.85 0.98
N ASN A 34 6.67 -13.13 0.59
CA ASN A 34 6.81 -11.71 0.25
C ASN A 34 6.79 -10.85 1.51
N THR A 35 7.83 -10.06 1.72
CA THR A 35 8.12 -9.38 2.97
C THR A 35 7.99 -7.86 2.87
N CYS A 36 7.61 -7.22 3.97
CA CYS A 36 7.52 -5.76 4.11
C CYS A 36 8.44 -5.28 5.23
N SER A 37 9.16 -4.19 5.02
CA SER A 37 10.07 -3.58 5.99
C SER A 37 9.47 -2.41 6.78
N ILE A 38 8.18 -2.12 6.65
CA ILE A 38 7.53 -0.98 7.32
C ILE A 38 7.59 -1.10 8.85
N ARG A 39 7.48 -2.32 9.39
CA ARG A 39 7.49 -2.59 10.84
C ARG A 39 8.66 -3.50 11.22
N GLU A 40 9.37 -3.15 12.28
CA GLU A 40 10.45 -4.00 12.82
C GLU A 40 9.96 -5.42 13.17
N LYS A 41 8.81 -5.51 13.83
CA LYS A 41 8.16 -6.80 14.11
C LYS A 41 7.87 -7.64 12.87
N ALA A 42 7.82 -7.02 11.68
CA ALA A 42 7.62 -7.77 10.44
C ALA A 42 8.87 -8.60 10.09
N GLN A 43 10.06 -8.06 10.34
CA GLN A 43 11.33 -8.78 10.11
C GLN A 43 11.45 -10.00 11.03
N GLU A 44 11.17 -9.86 12.32
CA GLU A 44 11.21 -11.01 13.25
C GLU A 44 10.14 -12.07 12.89
N LYS A 45 8.94 -11.66 12.45
CA LYS A 45 7.93 -12.59 11.96
C LYS A 45 8.40 -13.40 10.75
N VAL A 46 9.22 -12.81 9.86
CA VAL A 46 9.85 -13.52 8.73
C VAL A 46 10.68 -14.70 9.25
N PHE A 47 11.59 -14.45 10.20
CA PHE A 47 12.43 -15.50 10.74
C PHE A 47 11.66 -16.55 11.55
N HIS A 48 10.63 -16.16 12.29
CA HIS A 48 9.73 -17.11 12.95
C HIS A 48 9.02 -18.03 11.94
N GLN A 49 8.52 -17.47 10.84
CA GLN A 49 7.87 -18.26 9.79
C GLN A 49 8.86 -19.20 9.11
N LEU A 50 10.07 -18.72 8.79
CA LEU A 50 11.14 -19.55 8.23
C LEU A 50 11.54 -20.71 9.19
N GLY A 51 11.55 -20.45 10.51
CA GLY A 51 11.76 -21.49 11.50
C GLY A 51 10.70 -22.59 11.48
N ARG A 52 9.43 -22.25 11.21
CA ARG A 52 8.34 -23.24 11.03
C ARG A 52 8.55 -24.05 9.74
N TRP A 53 8.88 -23.40 8.63
CA TRP A 53 9.09 -24.06 7.34
C TRP A 53 10.36 -24.92 7.27
N LYS A 54 11.32 -24.72 8.18
CA LYS A 54 12.45 -25.64 8.34
C LYS A 54 11.96 -27.07 8.55
N LYS A 55 10.92 -27.26 9.41
CA LYS A 55 10.33 -28.58 9.66
C LYS A 55 9.65 -29.20 8.43
N LEU A 56 9.02 -28.35 7.58
CA LEU A 56 8.44 -28.82 6.31
C LEU A 56 9.53 -29.31 5.36
N LYS A 57 10.63 -28.57 5.25
CA LYS A 57 11.77 -28.93 4.40
C LYS A 57 12.50 -30.18 4.90
N GLU A 58 12.55 -30.43 6.21
CA GLU A 58 13.08 -31.66 6.80
C GLU A 58 12.23 -32.88 6.39
N LYS A 59 10.91 -32.73 6.24
CA LYS A 59 9.98 -33.78 5.76
C LYS A 59 10.04 -33.93 4.23
N ASN A 60 10.12 -32.81 3.48
CA ASN A 60 10.22 -32.78 2.03
C ASN A 60 11.49 -32.02 1.60
N PRO A 61 12.62 -32.71 1.40
CA PRO A 61 13.88 -32.10 0.98
C PRO A 61 13.83 -31.39 -0.39
N ASN A 62 12.83 -31.75 -1.23
CA ASN A 62 12.64 -31.11 -2.53
C ASN A 62 11.94 -29.76 -2.45
N LEU A 63 11.23 -29.46 -1.35
CA LEU A 63 10.60 -28.17 -1.12
C LEU A 63 11.62 -27.04 -1.27
N LYS A 64 11.29 -26.04 -2.10
CA LYS A 64 12.07 -24.80 -2.23
C LYS A 64 11.41 -23.68 -1.45
N ILE A 65 12.21 -22.89 -0.73
CA ILE A 65 11.75 -21.79 0.07
C ILE A 65 12.41 -20.51 -0.42
N GLY A 66 11.60 -19.52 -0.84
CA GLY A 66 12.05 -18.22 -1.29
C GLY A 66 11.59 -17.09 -0.37
N VAL A 67 12.42 -16.07 -0.20
CA VAL A 67 12.10 -14.84 0.52
C VAL A 67 12.26 -13.66 -0.41
N GLY A 68 11.15 -12.95 -0.64
CA GLY A 68 11.08 -11.79 -1.51
C GLY A 68 10.70 -10.51 -0.78
N GLY A 69 10.81 -9.37 -1.46
CA GLY A 69 10.32 -8.07 -0.98
C GLY A 69 11.34 -7.22 -0.22
N CYS A 70 10.84 -6.23 0.55
CA CYS A 70 11.71 -5.20 1.13
C CYS A 70 12.67 -5.72 2.21
N VAL A 71 12.27 -6.68 3.05
CA VAL A 71 13.19 -7.30 4.02
C VAL A 71 14.26 -8.11 3.29
N ALA A 72 13.89 -8.78 2.19
CA ALA A 72 14.85 -9.50 1.36
C ALA A 72 15.91 -8.55 0.77
N SER A 73 15.51 -7.39 0.24
CA SER A 73 16.44 -6.37 -0.24
C SER A 73 17.35 -5.80 0.86
N GLN A 74 16.80 -5.65 2.09
CA GLN A 74 17.55 -5.12 3.22
C GLN A 74 18.59 -6.08 3.76
N GLU A 75 18.23 -7.36 3.90
CA GLU A 75 19.06 -8.38 4.56
C GLU A 75 19.95 -9.18 3.58
N GLY A 76 19.50 -9.37 2.35
CA GLY A 76 20.25 -10.07 1.31
C GLY A 76 20.73 -11.45 1.77
N GLU A 77 22.03 -11.70 1.64
CA GLU A 77 22.69 -12.95 2.04
C GLU A 77 22.55 -13.27 3.54
N ASN A 78 22.29 -12.29 4.40
CA ASN A 78 22.13 -12.54 5.84
C ASN A 78 20.89 -13.41 6.13
N ILE A 79 19.89 -13.40 5.23
CA ILE A 79 18.74 -14.32 5.35
C ILE A 79 19.21 -15.77 5.30
N ILE A 80 20.03 -16.11 4.31
CA ILE A 80 20.55 -17.47 4.12
C ILE A 80 21.45 -17.87 5.30
N LYS A 81 22.31 -16.94 5.75
CA LYS A 81 23.20 -17.20 6.92
C LYS A 81 22.40 -17.51 8.19
N ARG A 82 21.28 -16.80 8.42
CA ARG A 82 20.41 -16.94 9.59
C ARG A 82 19.39 -18.07 9.43
N ALA A 83 18.97 -18.38 8.22
CA ALA A 83 17.99 -19.40 7.86
C ALA A 83 18.47 -20.24 6.65
N PRO A 84 19.38 -21.22 6.87
CA PRO A 84 20.01 -22.00 5.79
C PRO A 84 19.04 -22.85 4.95
N GLN A 85 17.79 -23.02 5.41
CA GLN A 85 16.73 -23.70 4.66
C GLN A 85 16.19 -22.86 3.50
N VAL A 86 16.51 -21.56 3.41
CA VAL A 86 16.09 -20.69 2.32
C VAL A 86 16.95 -20.95 1.09
N ASP A 87 16.28 -21.15 -0.06
CA ASP A 87 16.93 -21.44 -1.34
C ASP A 87 17.04 -20.20 -2.24
N LEU A 88 16.08 -19.28 -2.14
CA LEU A 88 16.07 -18.06 -2.96
C LEU A 88 15.86 -16.81 -2.09
N VAL A 89 16.57 -15.72 -2.41
CA VAL A 89 16.33 -14.38 -1.87
C VAL A 89 16.30 -13.39 -3.03
N PHE A 90 15.22 -12.61 -3.14
CA PHE A 90 15.06 -11.67 -4.25
C PHE A 90 14.40 -10.36 -3.79
N GLY A 91 14.81 -9.27 -4.44
CA GLY A 91 14.27 -7.95 -4.19
C GLY A 91 12.91 -7.74 -4.88
N PRO A 92 12.15 -6.67 -4.52
CA PRO A 92 10.92 -6.33 -5.22
C PRO A 92 11.16 -5.92 -6.69
N GLN A 93 12.38 -5.53 -7.03
CA GLN A 93 12.75 -5.15 -8.40
C GLN A 93 13.11 -6.34 -9.30
N THR A 94 13.33 -7.51 -8.71
CA THR A 94 13.78 -8.72 -9.44
C THR A 94 12.75 -9.85 -9.40
N ILE A 95 11.47 -9.55 -9.06
CA ILE A 95 10.40 -10.56 -9.03
C ILE A 95 10.20 -11.27 -10.38
N HIS A 96 10.42 -10.58 -11.49
CA HIS A 96 10.32 -11.13 -12.84
C HIS A 96 11.36 -12.22 -13.13
N ARG A 97 12.43 -12.29 -12.34
CA ARG A 97 13.50 -13.31 -12.47
C ARG A 97 13.29 -14.53 -11.58
N VAL A 98 12.21 -14.56 -10.77
CA VAL A 98 11.94 -15.69 -9.86
C VAL A 98 11.91 -17.05 -10.57
N PRO A 99 11.34 -17.21 -11.78
CA PRO A 99 11.38 -18.46 -12.49
C PRO A 99 12.79 -18.93 -12.84
N ASP A 100 13.66 -18.03 -13.31
CA ASP A 100 15.06 -18.35 -13.63
C ASP A 100 15.85 -18.69 -12.36
N LEU A 101 15.61 -17.95 -11.27
CA LEU A 101 16.21 -18.24 -9.97
C LEU A 101 15.78 -19.63 -9.47
N TYR A 102 14.50 -19.99 -9.61
CA TYR A 102 13.99 -21.31 -9.25
C TYR A 102 14.65 -22.41 -10.07
N LYS A 103 14.75 -22.23 -11.40
CA LYS A 103 15.44 -23.19 -12.28
C LYS A 103 16.88 -23.39 -11.86
N ASN A 104 17.61 -22.33 -11.55
CA ASN A 104 19.00 -22.40 -11.12
C ASN A 104 19.19 -23.23 -9.85
N ILE A 105 18.32 -23.14 -8.86
CA ILE A 105 18.43 -23.89 -7.60
C ILE A 105 17.96 -25.37 -7.74
N THR A 106 17.13 -25.67 -8.74
CA THR A 106 16.71 -27.07 -9.03
C THR A 106 17.81 -27.84 -9.77
N GLU A 107 18.74 -27.17 -10.46
CA GLU A 107 19.89 -27.76 -11.14
C GLU A 107 21.12 -27.98 -10.21
N ALA A 108 20.87 -28.19 -8.90
CA ALA A 108 21.90 -28.45 -7.88
C ALA A 108 22.89 -27.30 -7.60
N LYS A 109 22.50 -26.06 -7.86
CA LYS A 109 23.27 -24.88 -7.47
C LYS A 109 22.98 -24.47 -6.03
N PRO A 110 23.93 -23.76 -5.37
CA PRO A 110 23.70 -23.21 -4.03
C PRO A 110 22.54 -22.18 -4.06
N ALA A 111 22.06 -21.81 -2.87
CA ALA A 111 21.02 -20.78 -2.72
C ALA A 111 21.33 -19.53 -3.55
N SER A 112 20.32 -18.97 -4.19
CA SER A 112 20.45 -17.83 -5.12
C SER A 112 19.95 -16.54 -4.49
N VAL A 113 20.71 -15.44 -4.64
CA VAL A 113 20.37 -14.11 -4.14
C VAL A 113 20.41 -13.10 -5.30
N ASP A 114 19.27 -12.46 -5.56
CA ASP A 114 19.17 -11.33 -6.50
C ASP A 114 18.38 -10.17 -5.91
N ILE A 115 19.10 -9.23 -5.32
CA ILE A 115 18.55 -7.99 -4.75
C ILE A 115 19.01 -6.75 -5.53
N THR A 116 19.33 -6.92 -6.80
CA THR A 116 19.76 -5.84 -7.69
C THR A 116 18.62 -4.88 -8.04
N PHE A 117 18.95 -3.70 -8.55
CA PHE A 117 18.01 -2.68 -8.98
C PHE A 117 18.13 -2.44 -10.49
N PRO A 118 17.56 -3.32 -11.34
CA PRO A 118 17.50 -3.10 -12.78
C PRO A 118 16.63 -1.88 -13.10
N LYS A 119 17.03 -1.08 -14.11
CA LYS A 119 16.35 0.21 -14.36
C LYS A 119 14.94 0.09 -14.94
N THR A 120 14.61 -0.93 -15.71
CA THR A 120 13.31 -1.03 -16.42
C THR A 120 12.77 -2.45 -16.60
N GLU A 121 13.57 -3.46 -16.45
CA GLU A 121 13.24 -4.85 -16.84
C GLU A 121 11.97 -5.41 -16.19
N LYS A 122 11.65 -5.04 -14.93
CA LYS A 122 10.52 -5.64 -14.19
C LYS A 122 9.20 -5.50 -14.92
N PHE A 123 8.86 -4.30 -15.36
CA PHE A 123 7.55 -4.04 -15.97
C PHE A 123 7.43 -4.59 -17.39
N ASP A 124 8.56 -4.73 -18.09
CA ASP A 124 8.61 -5.24 -19.47
C ASP A 124 8.39 -6.75 -19.53
N TYR A 125 8.70 -7.48 -18.44
CA TYR A 125 8.66 -8.94 -18.39
C TYR A 125 7.52 -9.54 -17.54
N LEU A 126 6.73 -8.70 -16.89
CA LEU A 126 5.57 -9.21 -16.15
C LEU A 126 4.43 -9.53 -17.12
N PRO A 127 3.78 -10.71 -17.00
CA PRO A 127 2.62 -11.07 -17.81
C PRO A 127 1.46 -10.09 -17.55
N GLN A 128 0.39 -10.17 -18.34
CA GLN A 128 -0.84 -9.44 -18.04
C GLN A 128 -1.39 -9.90 -16.67
N GLN A 129 -1.94 -8.97 -15.89
CA GLN A 129 -2.59 -9.33 -14.62
C GLN A 129 -3.82 -10.20 -14.88
N ASN A 130 -3.96 -11.25 -14.08
CA ASN A 130 -5.18 -12.03 -14.00
C ASN A 130 -5.91 -11.67 -12.70
N ILE A 131 -7.11 -11.09 -12.82
CA ILE A 131 -7.86 -10.55 -11.68
C ILE A 131 -9.19 -11.27 -11.54
N ASP A 132 -9.42 -11.81 -10.35
CA ASP A 132 -10.73 -12.32 -9.94
C ASP A 132 -11.39 -11.27 -9.02
N GLY A 133 -12.29 -10.48 -9.58
CA GLY A 133 -13.04 -9.45 -8.85
C GLY A 133 -13.05 -8.07 -9.51
N PRO A 134 -13.79 -7.12 -8.91
CA PRO A 134 -14.05 -5.82 -9.53
C PRO A 134 -12.98 -4.77 -9.25
N THR A 135 -11.93 -5.08 -8.49
CA THR A 135 -10.91 -4.10 -8.09
C THR A 135 -9.52 -4.59 -8.47
N ALA A 136 -8.66 -3.72 -8.96
CA ALA A 136 -7.29 -4.04 -9.32
C ALA A 136 -6.29 -2.98 -8.84
N PHE A 137 -5.09 -3.45 -8.48
CA PHE A 137 -3.94 -2.59 -8.24
C PHE A 137 -3.14 -2.42 -9.52
N VAL A 138 -2.72 -1.18 -9.81
CA VAL A 138 -1.88 -0.87 -10.97
C VAL A 138 -0.65 -0.10 -10.49
N SER A 139 0.52 -0.71 -10.53
CA SER A 139 1.76 -0.02 -10.20
C SER A 139 2.12 0.95 -11.32
N ILE A 140 2.20 2.24 -11.01
CA ILE A 140 2.52 3.29 -11.97
C ILE A 140 3.97 3.75 -11.87
N MET A 141 4.56 3.56 -10.70
CA MET A 141 5.96 3.88 -10.41
C MET A 141 6.49 3.05 -9.25
N GLU A 142 7.79 2.93 -9.15
CA GLU A 142 8.49 2.33 -8.02
C GLU A 142 9.67 3.18 -7.57
N GLY A 143 10.10 2.95 -6.31
CA GLY A 143 11.18 3.71 -5.69
C GLY A 143 10.74 5.08 -5.19
N CYS A 144 11.65 5.80 -4.51
CA CYS A 144 11.38 7.13 -3.98
C CYS A 144 12.68 7.92 -3.82
N ASN A 145 12.68 9.19 -4.29
CA ASN A 145 13.82 10.10 -4.21
C ASN A 145 13.67 11.15 -3.10
N LYS A 146 12.73 10.98 -2.15
CA LYS A 146 12.52 12.00 -1.10
C LYS A 146 13.54 11.93 0.03
N TYR A 147 14.11 10.74 0.29
CA TYR A 147 15.13 10.54 1.31
C TYR A 147 14.74 11.11 2.68
N CYS A 148 13.46 10.93 3.07
CA CYS A 148 13.03 11.22 4.43
C CYS A 148 13.94 10.48 5.42
N SER A 149 14.36 11.12 6.51
CA SER A 149 15.44 10.64 7.37
C SER A 149 15.21 9.26 8.00
N PHE A 150 13.97 8.84 8.15
CA PHE A 150 13.55 7.55 8.73
C PHE A 150 13.25 6.47 7.69
N CYS A 151 13.18 6.82 6.40
CA CYS A 151 12.59 5.96 5.39
C CYS A 151 13.62 5.09 4.67
N VAL A 152 13.37 3.77 4.68
CA VAL A 152 14.23 2.78 4.05
C VAL A 152 13.91 2.53 2.57
N VAL A 153 12.83 3.10 2.03
CA VAL A 153 12.36 2.87 0.65
C VAL A 153 13.44 3.08 -0.40
N PRO A 154 14.25 4.18 -0.39
CA PRO A 154 15.31 4.35 -1.38
C PRO A 154 16.34 3.20 -1.39
N HIS A 155 16.52 2.53 -0.25
CA HIS A 155 17.48 1.44 -0.09
C HIS A 155 16.89 0.05 -0.37
N THR A 156 15.56 -0.08 -0.39
CA THR A 156 14.88 -1.38 -0.60
C THR A 156 14.14 -1.48 -1.92
N ARG A 157 13.72 -0.33 -2.49
CA ARG A 157 13.02 -0.25 -3.79
C ARG A 157 13.75 0.62 -4.82
N GLY A 158 14.85 1.28 -4.41
CA GLY A 158 15.68 2.08 -5.31
C GLY A 158 15.14 3.49 -5.58
N HIS A 159 15.73 4.10 -6.61
CA HIS A 159 15.30 5.41 -7.10
C HIS A 159 13.94 5.36 -7.80
N GLU A 160 13.29 6.52 -7.90
CA GLU A 160 12.03 6.67 -8.63
C GLU A 160 12.17 6.25 -10.09
N ILE A 161 11.35 5.30 -10.50
CA ILE A 161 11.18 4.86 -11.89
C ILE A 161 9.69 4.88 -12.19
N SER A 162 9.25 5.76 -13.10
CA SER A 162 7.87 5.85 -13.56
C SER A 162 7.68 5.02 -14.83
N ARG A 163 6.54 4.37 -14.95
CA ARG A 163 6.14 3.65 -16.16
C ARG A 163 5.63 4.63 -17.23
N PRO A 164 5.77 4.30 -18.52
CA PRO A 164 5.11 5.04 -19.60
C PRO A 164 3.58 5.04 -19.43
N ILE A 165 2.95 6.18 -19.68
CA ILE A 165 1.48 6.33 -19.56
C ILE A 165 0.73 5.36 -20.47
N ASP A 166 1.20 5.17 -21.71
CA ASP A 166 0.57 4.26 -22.68
C ASP A 166 0.53 2.82 -22.19
N ASP A 167 1.61 2.36 -21.52
CA ASP A 167 1.71 1.00 -21.02
C ASP A 167 0.76 0.80 -19.81
N ILE A 168 0.61 1.82 -18.97
CA ILE A 168 -0.35 1.83 -17.86
C ILE A 168 -1.79 1.80 -18.39
N LEU A 169 -2.12 2.66 -19.35
CA LEU A 169 -3.46 2.72 -19.93
C LEU A 169 -3.82 1.41 -20.65
N LYS A 170 -2.86 0.78 -21.34
CA LYS A 170 -3.04 -0.54 -21.95
C LYS A 170 -3.37 -1.60 -20.91
N GLU A 171 -2.65 -1.61 -19.77
CA GLU A 171 -2.93 -2.51 -18.66
C GLU A 171 -4.33 -2.27 -18.08
N ILE A 172 -4.70 -1.02 -17.79
CA ILE A 172 -6.03 -0.66 -17.26
C ILE A 172 -7.14 -1.09 -18.21
N LYS A 173 -6.96 -0.91 -19.52
CA LYS A 173 -7.90 -1.36 -20.53
C LYS A 173 -8.06 -2.90 -20.52
N GLY A 174 -6.96 -3.63 -20.39
CA GLY A 174 -6.99 -5.09 -20.25
C GLY A 174 -7.72 -5.56 -18.99
N LEU A 175 -7.57 -4.84 -17.87
CA LEU A 175 -8.28 -5.10 -16.62
C LEU A 175 -9.77 -4.78 -16.73
N SER A 176 -10.15 -3.68 -17.39
CA SER A 176 -11.55 -3.34 -17.66
C SER A 176 -12.26 -4.44 -18.45
N LEU A 177 -11.60 -5.03 -19.46
CA LEU A 177 -12.13 -6.15 -20.25
C LEU A 177 -12.33 -7.43 -19.41
N GLN A 178 -11.60 -7.59 -18.32
CA GLN A 178 -11.81 -8.66 -17.33
C GLN A 178 -12.93 -8.37 -16.32
N GLY A 179 -13.58 -7.19 -16.41
CA GLY A 179 -14.68 -6.80 -15.53
C GLY A 179 -14.27 -5.93 -14.33
N VAL A 180 -13.01 -5.50 -14.24
CA VAL A 180 -12.57 -4.55 -13.21
C VAL A 180 -13.32 -3.23 -13.35
N LYS A 181 -13.82 -2.71 -12.21
CA LYS A 181 -14.57 -1.45 -12.09
C LYS A 181 -13.79 -0.37 -11.36
N GLU A 182 -12.92 -0.78 -10.45
CA GLU A 182 -12.09 0.14 -9.68
C GLU A 182 -10.61 -0.17 -9.85
N ILE A 183 -9.81 0.86 -10.13
CA ILE A 183 -8.35 0.77 -10.14
C ILE A 183 -7.74 1.57 -9.01
N ASN A 184 -6.71 1.01 -8.38
CA ASN A 184 -5.89 1.71 -7.41
C ASN A 184 -4.48 1.89 -7.97
N LEU A 185 -4.11 3.14 -8.26
CA LEU A 185 -2.80 3.52 -8.76
C LEU A 185 -1.78 3.49 -7.61
N LEU A 186 -0.78 2.63 -7.73
CA LEU A 186 0.20 2.37 -6.68
C LEU A 186 1.60 2.92 -7.03
N GLY A 187 2.28 3.38 -5.98
CA GLY A 187 3.68 3.75 -5.99
C GLY A 187 4.17 4.00 -4.57
N GLN A 188 5.41 4.41 -4.39
CA GLN A 188 5.93 4.84 -3.10
C GLN A 188 5.80 6.35 -2.89
N ASN A 189 5.52 7.08 -3.98
CA ASN A 189 5.21 8.51 -3.97
C ASN A 189 4.49 8.86 -5.28
N VAL A 190 3.21 8.49 -5.39
CA VAL A 190 2.46 8.53 -6.67
C VAL A 190 2.33 9.93 -7.26
N ASN A 191 2.31 10.99 -6.44
CA ASN A 191 2.24 12.35 -6.94
C ASN A 191 3.57 12.88 -7.53
N SER A 192 4.67 12.11 -7.39
CA SER A 192 5.89 12.30 -8.18
C SER A 192 5.84 11.68 -9.57
N TYR A 193 4.81 10.88 -9.90
CA TYR A 193 4.73 10.22 -11.20
C TYR A 193 4.92 11.21 -12.36
N ARG A 194 5.82 10.85 -13.27
CA ARG A 194 6.05 11.56 -14.54
C ARG A 194 6.31 10.54 -15.63
N ASP A 195 5.63 10.67 -16.76
CA ASP A 195 5.80 9.78 -17.90
C ASP A 195 7.28 9.69 -18.33
N SER A 196 7.82 8.47 -18.32
CA SER A 196 9.24 8.23 -18.61
C SER A 196 9.61 8.39 -20.08
N LYS A 197 8.66 8.30 -21.02
CA LYS A 197 8.91 8.45 -22.48
C LYS A 197 8.97 9.91 -22.91
N LEU A 198 8.35 10.84 -22.19
CA LEU A 198 8.32 12.25 -22.55
C LEU A 198 9.47 13.01 -21.87
N LYS A 199 10.46 13.42 -22.66
CA LYS A 199 11.63 14.19 -22.17
C LYS A 199 11.33 15.64 -21.81
N THR A 200 10.17 16.18 -22.20
CA THR A 200 9.68 17.52 -21.86
C THR A 200 8.71 17.42 -20.68
N LYS A 201 8.48 18.54 -19.92
CA LYS A 201 7.60 18.61 -18.74
C LYS A 201 6.48 17.56 -18.77
N GLY A 202 6.85 16.35 -18.32
CA GLY A 202 6.12 15.14 -18.64
C GLY A 202 4.71 15.13 -18.06
N LEU A 203 3.83 14.39 -18.68
CA LEU A 203 2.48 14.16 -18.19
C LEU A 203 2.58 13.56 -16.77
N GLY A 204 1.94 14.20 -15.81
CA GLY A 204 1.95 13.81 -14.40
C GLY A 204 0.77 12.90 -14.03
N LEU A 205 0.62 12.66 -12.73
CA LEU A 205 -0.45 11.83 -12.18
C LEU A 205 -1.85 12.31 -12.61
N THR A 206 -2.10 13.61 -12.65
CA THR A 206 -3.38 14.19 -13.06
C THR A 206 -3.77 13.83 -14.50
N ASN A 207 -2.80 13.82 -15.42
CA ASN A 207 -3.02 13.40 -16.79
C ASN A 207 -3.36 11.89 -16.87
N LEU A 208 -2.66 11.07 -16.08
CA LEU A 208 -2.94 9.64 -16.02
C LEU A 208 -4.35 9.37 -15.46
N ILE A 209 -4.76 10.08 -14.40
CA ILE A 209 -6.11 9.97 -13.83
C ILE A 209 -7.17 10.34 -14.86
N ARG A 210 -7.02 11.50 -15.55
CA ARG A 210 -7.97 11.92 -16.62
C ARG A 210 -8.07 10.87 -17.72
N ALA A 211 -6.94 10.37 -18.20
CA ALA A 211 -6.92 9.36 -19.26
C ALA A 211 -7.51 8.02 -18.80
N SER A 212 -7.27 7.61 -17.57
CA SER A 212 -7.83 6.38 -16.99
C SER A 212 -9.35 6.45 -16.85
N ALA A 213 -9.90 7.62 -16.51
CA ALA A 213 -11.34 7.85 -16.39
C ALA A 213 -12.08 7.74 -17.74
N GLN A 214 -11.37 7.88 -18.86
CA GLN A 214 -11.95 7.72 -20.21
C GLN A 214 -12.00 6.25 -20.67
N ILE A 215 -11.45 5.31 -19.89
CA ILE A 215 -11.48 3.90 -20.27
C ILE A 215 -12.86 3.33 -19.92
N GLU A 216 -13.56 2.85 -20.94
CA GLU A 216 -14.88 2.22 -20.79
C GLU A 216 -14.83 1.08 -19.74
N GLY A 217 -15.80 1.05 -18.84
CA GLY A 217 -15.93 0.06 -17.78
C GLY A 217 -15.25 0.44 -16.47
N ILE A 218 -14.28 1.35 -16.44
CA ILE A 218 -13.71 1.89 -15.22
C ILE A 218 -14.67 2.93 -14.64
N GLN A 219 -15.10 2.72 -13.41
CA GLN A 219 -16.09 3.55 -12.72
C GLN A 219 -15.51 4.24 -11.48
N ARG A 220 -14.39 3.73 -10.97
CA ARG A 220 -13.73 4.27 -9.77
C ARG A 220 -12.22 4.23 -9.93
N ILE A 221 -11.59 5.32 -9.52
CA ILE A 221 -10.14 5.47 -9.50
C ILE A 221 -9.73 5.92 -8.10
N GLN A 222 -8.67 5.33 -7.58
CA GLN A 222 -7.99 5.84 -6.41
C GLN A 222 -6.47 5.76 -6.59
N PHE A 223 -5.75 6.50 -5.79
CA PHE A 223 -4.29 6.40 -5.70
C PHE A 223 -3.84 6.39 -4.25
N THR A 224 -2.70 5.79 -3.99
CA THR A 224 -2.22 5.58 -2.62
C THR A 224 -0.76 5.99 -2.50
N THR A 225 -0.41 6.60 -1.36
CA THR A 225 0.95 7.03 -1.00
C THR A 225 1.41 8.29 -1.74
N SER A 226 0.95 9.44 -1.25
CA SER A 226 1.36 10.77 -1.72
C SER A 226 2.28 11.44 -0.71
N HIS A 227 3.05 12.42 -1.16
CA HIS A 227 3.87 13.27 -0.29
C HIS A 227 3.33 14.71 -0.31
N PRO A 228 3.07 15.34 0.86
CA PRO A 228 2.48 16.69 0.92
C PRO A 228 3.25 17.74 0.11
N PHE A 229 4.58 17.71 0.14
CA PHE A 229 5.44 18.66 -0.59
C PHE A 229 5.17 18.72 -2.11
N GLU A 230 4.65 17.68 -2.71
CA GLU A 230 4.34 17.60 -4.16
C GLU A 230 2.84 17.53 -4.43
N PHE A 231 2.00 17.85 -3.45
CA PHE A 231 0.56 17.86 -3.62
C PHE A 231 0.10 19.24 -4.11
N GLY A 232 0.30 19.49 -5.40
CA GLY A 232 0.03 20.80 -6.03
C GLY A 232 -1.45 21.05 -6.28
N GLN A 233 -1.76 22.29 -6.71
CA GLN A 233 -3.13 22.72 -7.00
C GLN A 233 -3.78 21.85 -8.08
N ASP A 234 -3.03 21.43 -9.11
CA ASP A 234 -3.51 20.55 -10.17
C ASP A 234 -4.04 19.21 -9.66
N LEU A 235 -3.43 18.68 -8.58
CA LEU A 235 -3.87 17.45 -7.92
C LEU A 235 -5.06 17.67 -6.97
N ILE A 236 -5.28 18.89 -6.50
CA ILE A 236 -6.50 19.27 -5.77
C ILE A 236 -7.65 19.41 -6.75
N ASP A 237 -7.44 20.11 -7.86
CA ASP A 237 -8.46 20.41 -8.87
C ASP A 237 -9.00 19.12 -9.54
N ILE A 238 -8.17 18.07 -9.67
CA ILE A 238 -8.59 16.79 -10.26
C ILE A 238 -9.75 16.14 -9.51
N TYR A 239 -9.90 16.37 -8.20
CA TYR A 239 -11.03 15.90 -7.40
C TYR A 239 -12.35 16.58 -7.80
N LEU A 240 -12.30 17.78 -8.37
CA LEU A 240 -13.47 18.46 -8.92
C LEU A 240 -13.76 17.99 -10.37
N GLU A 241 -12.71 17.76 -11.15
CA GLU A 241 -12.80 17.49 -12.59
C GLU A 241 -13.19 16.05 -12.92
N VAL A 242 -12.78 15.06 -12.12
CA VAL A 242 -12.94 13.62 -12.41
C VAL A 242 -13.86 12.97 -11.37
N PRO A 243 -15.14 12.74 -11.74
CA PRO A 243 -16.11 12.11 -10.84
C PRO A 243 -15.75 10.69 -10.43
N GLU A 244 -15.04 9.94 -11.30
CA GLU A 244 -14.58 8.58 -11.05
C GLU A 244 -13.49 8.52 -9.96
N LEU A 245 -12.78 9.63 -9.69
CA LEU A 245 -11.84 9.70 -8.60
C LEU A 245 -12.61 9.69 -7.28
N ILE A 246 -12.38 8.66 -6.46
CA ILE A 246 -13.11 8.49 -5.20
C ILE A 246 -12.82 9.62 -4.21
N SER A 247 -13.79 9.88 -3.34
CA SER A 247 -13.70 10.93 -2.31
C SER A 247 -12.82 10.51 -1.13
N TYR A 248 -11.57 10.13 -1.44
CA TYR A 248 -10.60 9.64 -0.46
C TYR A 248 -9.18 10.06 -0.86
N VAL A 249 -8.38 10.48 0.10
CA VAL A 249 -6.95 10.74 -0.10
C VAL A 249 -6.14 10.19 1.08
N HIS A 250 -5.07 9.46 0.75
CA HIS A 250 -4.05 9.06 1.71
C HIS A 250 -2.83 9.98 1.56
N LEU A 251 -2.65 10.88 2.54
CA LEU A 251 -1.61 11.91 2.54
C LEU A 251 -0.80 11.88 3.84
N PRO A 252 0.24 11.03 3.92
CA PRO A 252 1.06 10.84 5.11
C PRO A 252 1.76 12.13 5.56
N VAL A 253 1.38 12.69 6.70
CA VAL A 253 2.02 13.87 7.30
C VAL A 253 3.24 13.48 8.15
N GLN A 254 3.15 12.40 8.91
CA GLN A 254 4.09 11.78 9.84
C GLN A 254 4.13 12.44 11.23
N SER A 255 4.08 13.77 11.37
CA SER A 255 4.04 14.52 12.63
C SER A 255 3.26 15.82 12.45
N GLY A 256 2.68 16.35 13.51
CA GLY A 256 2.06 17.67 13.56
C GLY A 256 3.01 18.79 13.96
N SER A 257 4.25 18.48 14.35
CA SER A 257 5.26 19.45 14.74
C SER A 257 6.21 19.80 13.59
N ASN A 258 6.39 21.10 13.33
CA ASN A 258 7.34 21.57 12.32
C ASN A 258 8.79 21.19 12.65
N SER A 259 9.17 21.18 13.93
CA SER A 259 10.50 20.79 14.39
C SER A 259 10.78 19.31 14.04
N ILE A 260 9.82 18.43 14.24
CA ILE A 260 9.94 17.01 13.90
C ILE A 260 9.87 16.79 12.39
N LEU A 261 8.99 17.49 11.67
CA LEU A 261 8.92 17.43 10.20
C LEU A 261 10.26 17.82 9.55
N GLU A 262 10.95 18.85 10.08
CA GLU A 262 12.28 19.25 9.61
C GLU A 262 13.32 18.14 9.87
N LYS A 263 13.38 17.58 11.09
CA LYS A 263 14.26 16.46 11.44
C LYS A 263 13.98 15.23 10.58
N MET A 264 12.71 14.99 10.23
CA MET A 264 12.26 13.94 9.32
C MET A 264 12.55 14.24 7.83
N ARG A 265 13.01 15.46 7.49
CA ARG A 265 13.24 15.94 6.12
C ARG A 265 11.99 15.90 5.26
N ARG A 266 10.82 16.27 5.82
CA ARG A 266 9.54 16.19 5.12
C ARG A 266 9.31 17.32 4.10
N ARG A 267 10.09 18.40 4.13
CA ARG A 267 10.06 19.51 3.16
C ARG A 267 8.70 20.21 3.06
N HIS A 268 7.87 20.10 4.06
CA HIS A 268 6.62 20.86 4.21
C HIS A 268 6.41 21.18 5.69
N THR A 269 5.64 22.21 5.96
CA THR A 269 5.23 22.60 7.29
C THR A 269 3.83 22.07 7.61
N ARG A 270 3.45 22.15 8.88
CA ARG A 270 2.09 21.85 9.33
C ARG A 270 1.05 22.75 8.65
N GLU A 271 1.36 24.02 8.51
CA GLU A 271 0.48 25.04 7.93
C GLU A 271 0.23 24.75 6.45
N GLU A 272 1.27 24.45 5.69
CA GLU A 272 1.15 24.03 4.28
C GLU A 272 0.31 22.76 4.13
N TYR A 273 0.47 21.81 5.06
CA TYR A 273 -0.36 20.61 5.06
C TYR A 273 -1.83 20.93 5.33
N LEU A 274 -2.14 21.77 6.33
CA LEU A 274 -3.51 22.18 6.66
C LEU A 274 -4.16 22.92 5.49
N GLU A 275 -3.40 23.78 4.78
CA GLU A 275 -3.89 24.46 3.58
C GLU A 275 -4.32 23.48 2.47
N ILE A 276 -3.52 22.43 2.23
CA ILE A 276 -3.88 21.37 1.28
C ILE A 276 -5.18 20.69 1.71
N ILE A 277 -5.32 20.32 2.99
CA ILE A 277 -6.50 19.65 3.52
C ILE A 277 -7.75 20.53 3.39
N GLU A 278 -7.65 21.80 3.69
CA GLU A 278 -8.76 22.77 3.58
C GLU A 278 -9.24 22.90 2.12
N LYS A 279 -8.30 23.04 1.19
CA LYS A 279 -8.60 23.07 -0.25
C LYS A 279 -9.28 21.78 -0.72
N LEU A 280 -8.77 20.62 -0.31
CA LEU A 280 -9.38 19.32 -0.64
C LEU A 280 -10.82 19.21 -0.13
N LYS A 281 -11.09 19.63 1.11
CA LYS A 281 -12.43 19.63 1.70
C LYS A 281 -13.37 20.61 0.98
N THR A 282 -12.82 21.71 0.45
CA THR A 282 -13.60 22.69 -0.31
C THR A 282 -13.99 22.19 -1.68
N VAL A 283 -13.08 21.53 -2.41
CA VAL A 283 -13.36 21.04 -3.77
C VAL A 283 -14.16 19.72 -3.79
N ARG A 284 -14.07 18.91 -2.72
CA ARG A 284 -14.81 17.64 -2.61
C ARG A 284 -15.39 17.51 -1.20
N GLU A 285 -16.66 17.91 -1.06
CA GLU A 285 -17.38 17.74 0.20
C GLU A 285 -17.41 16.28 0.64
N GLY A 286 -17.17 16.04 1.94
CA GLY A 286 -17.17 14.69 2.50
C GLY A 286 -15.97 13.82 2.12
N ILE A 287 -14.91 14.42 1.56
CA ILE A 287 -13.66 13.68 1.28
C ILE A 287 -13.06 13.12 2.57
N SER A 288 -12.76 11.83 2.57
CA SER A 288 -12.06 11.17 3.67
C SER A 288 -10.56 11.37 3.56
N ILE A 289 -9.95 11.85 4.63
CA ILE A 289 -8.51 12.08 4.75
C ILE A 289 -7.90 10.99 5.60
N SER A 290 -6.88 10.33 5.06
CA SER A 290 -6.08 9.31 5.75
C SER A 290 -4.62 9.71 5.80
N SER A 291 -3.92 9.31 6.86
CA SER A 291 -2.51 9.66 7.04
C SER A 291 -1.74 8.56 7.78
N ASP A 292 -0.41 8.67 7.75
CA ASP A 292 0.51 7.92 8.60
C ASP A 292 1.14 8.86 9.62
N PHE A 293 1.39 8.34 10.83
CA PHE A 293 2.03 9.05 11.93
C PHE A 293 3.15 8.21 12.54
N ILE A 294 4.22 8.88 12.93
CA ILE A 294 5.33 8.31 13.69
C ILE A 294 5.46 9.10 14.99
N VAL A 295 5.35 8.41 16.13
CA VAL A 295 5.56 8.99 17.47
C VAL A 295 6.89 8.52 18.05
N GLY A 296 7.45 9.33 18.96
CA GLY A 296 8.73 9.05 19.61
C GLY A 296 9.90 9.09 18.62
N PHE A 297 9.84 9.97 17.64
CA PHE A 297 10.99 10.26 16.79
C PHE A 297 12.10 10.92 17.63
N PRO A 298 13.41 10.67 17.35
CA PRO A 298 14.51 11.26 18.12
C PRO A 298 14.37 12.77 18.30
N GLY A 299 14.39 13.23 19.55
CA GLY A 299 14.20 14.62 19.93
C GLY A 299 12.76 15.11 19.88
N GLU A 300 11.75 14.24 19.86
CA GLU A 300 10.35 14.62 19.99
C GLU A 300 10.01 14.97 21.44
N THR A 301 9.69 16.23 21.70
CA THR A 301 9.25 16.73 23.01
C THR A 301 7.77 16.44 23.26
N GLU A 302 7.29 16.74 24.47
CA GLU A 302 5.85 16.66 24.78
C GLU A 302 5.05 17.68 23.96
N ASP A 303 5.56 18.89 23.78
CA ASP A 303 4.91 19.93 22.98
C ASP A 303 4.80 19.50 21.50
N ASP A 304 5.85 18.88 20.93
CA ASP A 304 5.80 18.30 19.57
C ASP A 304 4.71 17.24 19.43
N PHE A 305 4.52 16.40 20.46
CA PHE A 305 3.47 15.41 20.49
C PHE A 305 2.08 16.04 20.61
N LEU A 306 1.92 17.07 21.45
CA LEU A 306 0.68 17.83 21.58
C LEU A 306 0.29 18.52 20.25
N ASP A 307 1.27 19.06 19.51
CA ASP A 307 1.06 19.58 18.16
C ASP A 307 0.51 18.50 17.21
N THR A 308 0.98 17.26 17.35
CA THR A 308 0.45 16.13 16.54
C THR A 308 -0.99 15.80 16.92
N LEU A 309 -1.33 15.83 18.19
CA LEU A 309 -2.71 15.62 18.66
C LEU A 309 -3.66 16.73 18.21
N ASP A 310 -3.20 17.96 18.24
CA ASP A 310 -3.98 19.12 17.78
C ASP A 310 -4.19 19.07 16.26
N LEU A 311 -3.20 18.65 15.47
CA LEU A 311 -3.36 18.42 14.03
C LEU A 311 -4.45 17.37 13.75
N VAL A 312 -4.54 16.31 14.57
CA VAL A 312 -5.58 15.28 14.41
C VAL A 312 -6.97 15.89 14.61
N ASP A 313 -7.15 16.79 15.57
CA ASP A 313 -8.43 17.49 15.81
C ASP A 313 -8.79 18.42 14.66
N GLN A 314 -7.83 19.20 14.14
CA GLN A 314 -8.07 20.16 13.06
C GLN A 314 -8.43 19.47 11.74
N VAL A 315 -7.74 18.37 11.42
CA VAL A 315 -7.97 17.65 10.16
C VAL A 315 -9.21 16.76 10.24
N GLY A 316 -9.44 16.06 11.36
CA GLY A 316 -10.50 15.08 11.47
C GLY A 316 -10.26 13.89 10.55
N TYR A 317 -9.18 13.15 10.81
CA TYR A 317 -8.81 11.99 10.01
C TYR A 317 -9.84 10.87 10.09
N ASP A 318 -10.05 10.21 8.96
CA ASP A 318 -10.90 9.05 8.87
C ASP A 318 -10.12 7.76 9.19
N GLU A 319 -9.41 7.19 8.23
CA GLU A 319 -8.58 6.02 8.46
C GLU A 319 -7.11 6.44 8.48
N SER A 320 -6.39 6.12 9.55
CA SER A 320 -4.98 6.50 9.67
C SER A 320 -4.18 5.41 10.38
N PHE A 321 -2.89 5.38 10.10
CA PHE A 321 -1.97 4.42 10.70
C PHE A 321 -0.96 5.18 11.55
N SER A 322 -0.59 4.60 12.70
CA SER A 322 0.37 5.19 13.61
C SER A 322 1.37 4.16 14.11
N PHE A 323 2.61 4.59 14.26
CA PHE A 323 3.74 3.74 14.56
C PHE A 323 4.65 4.41 15.58
N ILE A 324 5.32 3.61 16.41
CA ILE A 324 6.50 4.05 17.15
C ILE A 324 7.66 4.17 16.15
N TYR A 325 8.46 5.23 16.27
CA TYR A 325 9.72 5.31 15.55
C TYR A 325 10.58 4.06 15.82
N SER A 326 11.11 3.50 14.76
CA SER A 326 12.04 2.36 14.83
C SER A 326 13.19 2.62 13.85
N PRO A 327 14.45 2.65 14.33
CA PRO A 327 15.60 2.91 13.48
C PRO A 327 15.73 1.86 12.37
N ARG A 328 16.03 2.30 11.15
CA ARG A 328 16.18 1.42 9.99
C ARG A 328 17.61 1.48 9.47
N PRO A 329 18.16 0.33 9.00
CA PRO A 329 19.47 0.33 8.36
C PRO A 329 19.54 1.34 7.20
N ASN A 330 20.69 1.98 7.05
CA ASN A 330 20.98 2.93 5.98
C ASN A 330 20.12 4.21 5.96
N THR A 331 19.36 4.51 7.04
CA THR A 331 18.61 5.76 7.19
C THR A 331 19.37 6.73 8.08
N THR A 332 19.30 8.03 7.78
CA THR A 332 20.02 9.05 8.56
C THR A 332 19.47 9.24 9.96
N ALA A 333 18.19 8.95 10.18
CA ALA A 333 17.59 9.03 11.53
C ALA A 333 18.10 7.93 12.47
N LYS A 334 18.68 6.83 11.95
CA LYS A 334 19.31 5.79 12.79
C LYS A 334 20.49 6.31 13.61
N ASP A 335 21.18 7.31 13.08
CA ASP A 335 22.38 7.88 13.69
C ASP A 335 22.05 9.00 14.69
N LEU A 336 20.76 9.38 14.83
CA LEU A 336 20.30 10.30 15.84
C LEU A 336 20.23 9.62 17.22
N GLU A 337 20.51 10.37 18.29
CA GLU A 337 20.31 9.91 19.65
C GLU A 337 18.82 9.68 19.90
N ASP A 338 18.45 8.45 20.21
CA ASP A 338 17.06 8.07 20.52
C ASP A 338 16.78 8.33 22.01
N ASP A 339 16.50 9.59 22.32
CA ASP A 339 16.33 10.17 23.64
C ASP A 339 14.90 10.02 24.22
N VAL A 340 13.93 9.51 23.44
CA VAL A 340 12.57 9.27 23.91
C VAL A 340 12.45 7.86 24.48
N PRO A 341 12.15 7.68 25.79
CA PRO A 341 12.03 6.35 26.40
C PRO A 341 10.94 5.50 25.73
N LEU A 342 11.18 4.18 25.64
CA LEU A 342 10.23 3.25 24.98
C LEU A 342 8.83 3.28 25.62
N GLU A 343 8.73 3.42 26.93
CA GLU A 343 7.44 3.50 27.63
C GLU A 343 6.69 4.78 27.24
N GLU A 344 7.41 5.90 27.09
CA GLU A 344 6.83 7.15 26.60
C GLU A 344 6.33 7.00 25.16
N LYS A 345 7.12 6.39 24.27
CA LYS A 345 6.69 6.09 22.90
C LYS A 345 5.42 5.25 22.86
N LYS A 346 5.31 4.24 23.73
CA LYS A 346 4.11 3.39 23.82
C LYS A 346 2.90 4.17 24.32
N ASN A 347 3.10 5.04 25.31
CA ASN A 347 2.06 5.92 25.85
C ASN A 347 1.54 6.86 24.76
N ARG A 348 2.43 7.61 24.08
CA ARG A 348 2.10 8.50 22.96
C ARG A 348 1.36 7.76 21.85
N LEU A 349 1.83 6.56 21.47
CA LEU A 349 1.15 5.74 20.47
C LEU A 349 -0.27 5.39 20.90
N SER A 350 -0.47 4.96 22.14
CA SER A 350 -1.80 4.59 22.68
C SER A 350 -2.77 5.78 22.66
N VAL A 351 -2.30 6.94 23.10
CA VAL A 351 -3.09 8.18 23.11
C VAL A 351 -3.47 8.58 21.69
N LEU A 352 -2.51 8.60 20.77
CA LEU A 352 -2.75 8.95 19.37
C LEU A 352 -3.71 7.97 18.69
N GLN A 353 -3.55 6.65 18.91
CA GLN A 353 -4.44 5.63 18.34
C GLN A 353 -5.87 5.81 18.81
N HIS A 354 -6.07 6.03 20.10
CA HIS A 354 -7.41 6.28 20.66
C HIS A 354 -8.06 7.52 20.04
N LYS A 355 -7.28 8.59 19.85
CA LYS A 355 -7.77 9.83 19.22
C LYS A 355 -8.16 9.62 17.75
N LEU A 356 -7.32 8.94 16.98
CA LEU A 356 -7.59 8.59 15.57
C LEU A 356 -8.80 7.66 15.42
N GLU A 357 -8.93 6.65 16.28
CA GLU A 357 -10.09 5.74 16.29
C GLU A 357 -11.39 6.49 16.60
N ASN A 358 -11.37 7.41 17.55
CA ASN A 358 -12.55 8.25 17.88
C ASN A 358 -12.92 9.17 16.70
N SER A 359 -11.92 9.78 16.04
CA SER A 359 -12.16 10.60 14.84
C SER A 359 -12.84 9.79 13.74
N ALA A 360 -12.28 8.63 13.37
CA ALA A 360 -12.81 7.74 12.34
C ALA A 360 -14.24 7.23 12.69
N LEU A 361 -14.48 6.89 13.96
CA LEU A 361 -15.80 6.45 14.42
C LEU A 361 -16.83 7.58 14.37
N ASN A 362 -16.45 8.80 14.71
CA ASN A 362 -17.35 9.96 14.64
C ASN A 362 -17.74 10.27 13.19
N ILE A 363 -16.80 10.16 12.23
CA ILE A 363 -17.11 10.28 10.81
C ILE A 363 -18.09 9.18 10.38
N SER A 364 -17.83 7.93 10.78
CA SER A 364 -18.68 6.78 10.48
C SER A 364 -20.11 6.94 11.05
N ARG A 365 -20.24 7.47 12.27
CA ARG A 365 -21.55 7.71 12.91
C ARG A 365 -22.39 8.76 12.18
N LYS A 366 -21.74 9.78 11.61
CA LYS A 366 -22.45 10.81 10.81
C LYS A 366 -23.07 10.23 9.53
N MET A 367 -22.56 9.11 9.03
CA MET A 367 -23.08 8.46 7.84
C MET A 367 -24.34 7.60 8.12
N VAL A 368 -24.68 7.32 9.37
CA VAL A 368 -25.86 6.53 9.73
C VAL A 368 -27.14 7.30 9.34
N GLY A 369 -28.03 6.63 8.62
CA GLY A 369 -29.25 7.20 8.02
C GLY A 369 -29.05 7.78 6.61
N GLU A 370 -27.81 7.79 6.10
CA GLU A 370 -27.53 8.24 4.73
C GLU A 370 -27.52 7.06 3.75
N THR A 371 -27.99 7.29 2.53
CA THR A 371 -27.80 6.35 1.40
C THR A 371 -26.52 6.69 0.65
N ARG A 372 -25.66 5.69 0.48
CA ARG A 372 -24.36 5.82 -0.18
C ARG A 372 -24.20 4.88 -1.37
N LYS A 373 -23.60 5.38 -2.45
CA LYS A 373 -23.22 4.55 -3.59
C LYS A 373 -22.00 3.69 -3.24
N CYS A 374 -22.18 2.38 -3.27
CA CYS A 374 -21.16 1.43 -2.84
C CYS A 374 -20.82 0.44 -3.94
N LEU A 375 -19.55 0.26 -4.25
CA LEU A 375 -19.08 -0.82 -5.13
C LEU A 375 -19.06 -2.13 -4.32
N VAL A 376 -19.81 -3.13 -4.77
CA VAL A 376 -19.80 -4.47 -4.16
C VAL A 376 -18.50 -5.18 -4.57
N THR A 377 -17.63 -5.45 -3.60
CA THR A 377 -16.27 -5.99 -3.86
C THR A 377 -16.18 -7.50 -3.70
N GLY A 378 -17.16 -8.14 -3.08
CA GLY A 378 -17.16 -9.59 -2.90
C GLY A 378 -18.00 -10.06 -1.73
N VAL A 379 -17.92 -11.35 -1.44
CA VAL A 379 -18.57 -11.96 -0.27
C VAL A 379 -17.77 -11.62 1.00
N SER A 380 -18.46 -11.39 2.11
CA SER A 380 -17.82 -11.13 3.40
C SER A 380 -16.99 -12.33 3.87
N LYS A 381 -15.72 -12.08 4.24
CA LYS A 381 -14.83 -13.14 4.75
C LYS A 381 -15.31 -13.79 6.06
N LYS A 382 -16.18 -13.10 6.82
CA LYS A 382 -16.67 -13.58 8.12
C LYS A 382 -18.01 -14.31 8.04
N ASN A 383 -18.83 -13.94 7.07
CA ASN A 383 -20.18 -14.52 6.90
C ASN A 383 -20.51 -14.67 5.42
N PRO A 384 -20.60 -15.90 4.88
CA PRO A 384 -20.91 -16.15 3.48
C PRO A 384 -22.28 -15.64 3.00
N GLY A 385 -23.22 -15.36 3.93
CA GLY A 385 -24.52 -14.77 3.63
C GLY A 385 -24.52 -13.23 3.54
N GLU A 386 -23.36 -12.60 3.67
CA GLU A 386 -23.19 -11.16 3.62
C GLU A 386 -22.18 -10.78 2.52
N PHE A 387 -22.38 -9.58 1.96
CA PHE A 387 -21.45 -8.99 0.99
C PHE A 387 -20.67 -7.85 1.62
N GLN A 388 -19.49 -7.63 1.06
CA GLN A 388 -18.67 -6.46 1.34
C GLN A 388 -18.75 -5.50 0.16
N ALA A 389 -19.00 -4.23 0.47
CA ALA A 389 -18.93 -3.14 -0.50
C ALA A 389 -18.03 -2.01 0.02
N ARG A 390 -17.71 -1.06 -0.84
CA ARG A 390 -16.97 0.16 -0.48
C ARG A 390 -17.72 1.39 -0.95
N THR A 391 -17.89 2.35 -0.04
CA THR A 391 -18.46 3.67 -0.34
C THR A 391 -17.51 4.49 -1.24
N GLU A 392 -18.01 5.61 -1.78
CA GLU A 392 -17.19 6.56 -2.55
C GLU A 392 -16.07 7.23 -1.73
N ASN A 393 -16.16 7.22 -0.40
CA ASN A 393 -15.09 7.67 0.49
C ASN A 393 -14.32 6.50 1.12
N ASN A 394 -14.30 5.35 0.44
CA ASN A 394 -13.48 4.16 0.71
C ASN A 394 -13.82 3.38 2.00
N LYS A 395 -14.96 3.63 2.66
CA LYS A 395 -15.36 2.84 3.83
C LYS A 395 -15.93 1.49 3.46
N VAL A 396 -15.59 0.50 4.25
CA VAL A 396 -16.13 -0.85 4.12
C VAL A 396 -17.56 -0.89 4.65
N VAL A 397 -18.49 -1.37 3.83
CA VAL A 397 -19.89 -1.64 4.22
C VAL A 397 -20.16 -3.13 4.11
N ILE A 398 -20.76 -3.70 5.14
CA ILE A 398 -21.23 -5.08 5.17
C ILE A 398 -22.76 -5.06 5.14
N PHE A 399 -23.36 -5.81 4.21
CA PHE A 399 -24.81 -5.88 4.05
C PHE A 399 -25.25 -7.29 3.63
N SER A 400 -26.49 -7.65 3.95
CA SER A 400 -27.05 -8.94 3.58
C SER A 400 -27.55 -8.92 2.14
N CYS A 401 -27.16 -9.92 1.36
CA CYS A 401 -27.63 -10.13 0.00
C CYS A 401 -27.45 -11.61 -0.35
N SER A 402 -28.33 -12.16 -1.19
CA SER A 402 -28.24 -13.53 -1.69
C SER A 402 -27.82 -13.60 -3.17
N ASP A 403 -27.84 -12.48 -3.88
CA ASP A 403 -27.56 -12.40 -5.30
C ASP A 403 -26.07 -12.14 -5.58
N GLN A 404 -25.34 -13.18 -5.94
CA GLN A 404 -23.91 -13.07 -6.28
C GLN A 404 -23.64 -12.22 -7.52
N SER A 405 -24.64 -11.97 -8.37
CA SER A 405 -24.52 -11.08 -9.52
C SER A 405 -24.32 -9.61 -9.15
N MET A 406 -24.44 -9.28 -7.86
CA MET A 406 -24.18 -7.93 -7.33
C MET A 406 -22.68 -7.60 -7.27
N ILE A 407 -21.78 -8.58 -7.26
CA ILE A 407 -20.33 -8.32 -7.24
C ILE A 407 -19.95 -7.53 -8.50
N GLY A 408 -19.23 -6.43 -8.31
CA GLY A 408 -18.83 -5.51 -9.38
C GLY A 408 -19.88 -4.45 -9.74
N LYS A 409 -21.05 -4.47 -9.12
CA LYS A 409 -22.04 -3.39 -9.31
C LYS A 409 -21.86 -2.29 -8.27
N ILE A 410 -22.18 -1.06 -8.68
CA ILE A 410 -22.40 0.06 -7.76
C ILE A 410 -23.88 0.06 -7.38
N VAL A 411 -24.14 -0.02 -6.10
CA VAL A 411 -25.50 -0.08 -5.53
C VAL A 411 -25.70 0.97 -4.46
N ASP A 412 -26.91 1.44 -4.31
CA ASP A 412 -27.28 2.34 -3.23
C ASP A 412 -27.52 1.52 -1.96
N ILE A 413 -26.82 1.88 -0.88
CA ILE A 413 -26.90 1.21 0.43
C ILE A 413 -27.21 2.26 1.49
N GLU A 414 -28.31 2.08 2.23
CA GLU A 414 -28.60 2.84 3.44
C GLU A 414 -27.70 2.36 4.57
N ILE A 415 -26.98 3.27 5.21
CA ILE A 415 -26.09 2.97 6.33
C ILE A 415 -26.92 2.96 7.62
N VAL A 416 -27.01 1.81 8.27
CA VAL A 416 -27.86 1.64 9.48
C VAL A 416 -27.05 1.56 10.78
N GLU A 417 -25.75 1.24 10.72
CA GLU A 417 -24.91 1.14 11.92
C GLU A 417 -23.44 1.45 11.58
N ALA A 418 -22.76 2.17 12.47
CA ALA A 418 -21.32 2.40 12.42
C ALA A 418 -20.59 1.51 13.43
N LYS A 419 -19.60 0.73 12.95
CA LYS A 419 -18.68 -0.07 13.78
C LYS A 419 -17.26 0.50 13.67
N ASN A 420 -16.35 0.05 14.52
CA ASN A 420 -14.98 0.58 14.59
C ASN A 420 -14.23 0.59 13.25
N LYS A 421 -14.46 -0.42 12.37
CA LYS A 421 -13.72 -0.58 11.10
C LYS A 421 -14.61 -0.85 9.90
N SER A 422 -15.90 -0.74 10.04
CA SER A 422 -16.86 -0.98 8.96
C SER A 422 -18.20 -0.36 9.29
N LEU A 423 -19.01 -0.20 8.28
CA LEU A 423 -20.41 0.18 8.38
C LEU A 423 -21.29 -1.06 8.18
N ARG A 424 -22.50 -1.02 8.70
CA ARG A 424 -23.57 -1.92 8.33
C ARG A 424 -24.57 -1.18 7.47
N GLY A 425 -25.09 -1.84 6.45
CA GLY A 425 -26.08 -1.25 5.55
C GLY A 425 -27.14 -2.22 5.12
N VAL A 426 -28.16 -1.67 4.48
CA VAL A 426 -29.25 -2.38 3.82
C VAL A 426 -29.30 -1.88 2.39
N ALA A 427 -29.36 -2.78 1.41
CA ALA A 427 -29.52 -2.40 0.02
C ALA A 427 -30.88 -1.69 -0.15
N ALA A 428 -30.85 -0.51 -0.75
CA ALA A 428 -32.04 0.33 -0.95
C ALA A 428 -32.92 -0.20 -2.10
#